data_bb035200cb84f476b02129e2618be962
#
_entry.id   bb035200cb84f476b02129e2618be962
#
_cell.length_a   1.000
_cell.length_b   1.000
_cell.length_c   1.000
_cell.angle_alpha   90.00
_cell.angle_beta   90.00
_cell.angle_gamma   90.00
#
_symmetry.space_group_name_H-M   'P 1'
#
loop_
_entity.id
_entity.type
_entity.pdbx_description
1 polymer ?
#
loop_
_entity_poly.entity_id
_entity_poly.type
_entity_poly.pdbx_seq_one_letter_code
_entity_poly.pdbx_strand_id
1 'polypeptide(L)'
;MKNVLFNSVLVAFVLLVASCGKQPEAKVEVMSFNIRLDHVADSMNNWKYRKDNAAQMIAYYAPDIVGMQEVVKNQLNDLKERLPQYTALGVGRADGKEKGEYCSLFYKTERFELLKNGDFGLSETPDSIGKKGWDAACERIVT
;
A
#
# COMPACT_ATOMS: atom_id res chain seq x y z
N MET A 1 -26.42 -54.62 -15.56
CA MET A 1 -25.38 -54.10 -14.66
C MET A 1 -24.22 -53.44 -15.38
N LYS A 2 -23.68 -53.93 -16.51
CA LYS A 2 -22.54 -53.30 -17.24
C LYS A 2 -22.82 -51.90 -17.75
N ASN A 3 -24.02 -51.59 -18.23
CA ASN A 3 -24.38 -50.28 -18.78
C ASN A 3 -24.54 -49.18 -17.70
N VAL A 4 -24.93 -49.53 -16.47
CA VAL A 4 -25.04 -48.56 -15.35
C VAL A 4 -23.68 -48.13 -14.86
N LEU A 5 -22.70 -49.06 -14.77
CA LEU A 5 -21.33 -48.73 -14.40
C LEU A 5 -20.64 -47.82 -15.44
N PHE A 6 -20.85 -48.10 -16.72
CA PHE A 6 -20.26 -47.31 -17.80
C PHE A 6 -20.79 -45.85 -17.81
N ASN A 7 -22.10 -45.67 -17.62
CA ASN A 7 -22.71 -44.34 -17.53
C ASN A 7 -22.26 -43.58 -16.29
N SER A 8 -22.08 -44.25 -15.14
CA SER A 8 -21.58 -43.61 -13.92
C SER A 8 -20.14 -43.13 -14.05
N VAL A 9 -19.27 -43.91 -14.72
CA VAL A 9 -17.88 -43.52 -14.97
C VAL A 9 -17.80 -42.35 -15.96
N LEU A 10 -18.65 -42.34 -17.01
CA LEU A 10 -18.69 -41.24 -17.97
C LEU A 10 -19.16 -39.91 -17.34
N VAL A 11 -20.19 -39.97 -16.48
CA VAL A 11 -20.67 -38.77 -15.74
C VAL A 11 -19.60 -38.24 -14.78
N ALA A 12 -18.88 -39.10 -14.05
CA ALA A 12 -17.80 -38.74 -13.17
C ALA A 12 -16.62 -38.10 -13.94
N PHE A 13 -16.29 -38.60 -15.13
CA PHE A 13 -15.23 -37.99 -15.96
C PHE A 13 -15.60 -36.64 -16.53
N VAL A 14 -16.87 -36.45 -16.94
CA VAL A 14 -17.37 -35.12 -17.40
C VAL A 14 -17.34 -34.09 -16.29
N LEU A 15 -17.64 -34.45 -15.03
CA LEU A 15 -17.59 -33.55 -13.88
C LEU A 15 -16.14 -33.14 -13.53
N LEU A 16 -15.15 -33.98 -13.76
CA LEU A 16 -13.74 -33.71 -13.52
C LEU A 16 -13.14 -32.68 -14.53
N VAL A 17 -13.59 -32.68 -15.78
CA VAL A 17 -13.08 -31.73 -16.78
C VAL A 17 -13.78 -30.38 -16.74
N ALA A 18 -14.94 -30.24 -16.10
CA ALA A 18 -15.65 -29.00 -15.93
C ALA A 18 -14.97 -28.05 -14.92
N SER A 19 -13.98 -28.53 -14.14
CA SER A 19 -13.26 -27.74 -13.12
C SER A 19 -12.06 -26.94 -13.65
N CYS A 20 -11.77 -26.98 -14.95
CA CYS A 20 -10.66 -26.23 -15.55
C CYS A 20 -11.13 -24.85 -16.07
N GLY A 21 -11.89 -24.11 -15.24
CA GLY A 21 -12.16 -22.70 -15.47
C GLY A 21 -10.86 -21.92 -15.30
N LYS A 22 -10.50 -21.04 -16.26
CA LYS A 22 -9.44 -20.04 -16.05
C LYS A 22 -9.74 -19.33 -14.73
N GLN A 23 -8.83 -19.43 -13.77
CA GLN A 23 -8.92 -18.57 -12.59
C GLN A 23 -8.91 -17.11 -13.07
N PRO A 24 -9.82 -16.26 -12.58
CA PRO A 24 -9.77 -14.84 -12.92
C PRO A 24 -8.39 -14.30 -12.53
N GLU A 25 -7.75 -13.58 -13.44
CA GLU A 25 -6.49 -12.90 -13.13
C GLU A 25 -6.69 -12.04 -11.89
N ALA A 26 -5.80 -12.20 -10.93
CA ALA A 26 -5.85 -11.41 -9.69
C ALA A 26 -5.52 -9.95 -10.03
N LYS A 27 -6.54 -9.10 -10.15
CA LYS A 27 -6.38 -7.66 -10.35
C LYS A 27 -5.85 -7.04 -9.06
N VAL A 28 -4.80 -6.22 -9.14
CA VAL A 28 -4.28 -5.38 -8.04
C VAL A 28 -4.56 -3.92 -8.37
N GLU A 29 -5.23 -3.23 -7.46
CA GLU A 29 -5.54 -1.81 -7.58
C GLU A 29 -4.56 -0.99 -6.75
N VAL A 30 -3.85 -0.07 -7.42
CA VAL A 30 -2.82 0.77 -6.80
C VAL A 30 -3.22 2.23 -6.89
N MET A 31 -3.08 2.94 -5.77
CA MET A 31 -3.28 4.39 -5.68
C MET A 31 -1.96 5.08 -5.37
N SER A 32 -1.65 6.19 -6.04
CA SER A 32 -0.61 7.14 -5.64
C SER A 32 -1.28 8.40 -5.12
N PHE A 33 -0.91 8.86 -3.93
CA PHE A 33 -1.57 9.96 -3.27
C PHE A 33 -0.60 10.86 -2.49
N ASN A 34 -0.29 12.05 -3.02
CA ASN A 34 0.34 13.09 -2.22
C ASN A 34 -0.71 13.66 -1.27
N ILE A 35 -0.55 13.43 0.04
CA ILE A 35 -1.54 13.85 1.03
C ILE A 35 -1.35 15.29 1.50
N ARG A 36 -0.34 16.00 1.01
CA ARG A 36 0.11 17.33 1.47
C ARG A 36 0.51 17.31 2.95
N LEU A 37 1.74 17.62 3.23
CA LEU A 37 2.28 17.62 4.59
C LEU A 37 1.44 18.51 5.55
N ASP A 38 1.45 18.18 6.82
CA ASP A 38 0.84 19.01 7.86
C ASP A 38 1.72 20.21 8.14
N HIS A 39 1.28 21.39 7.69
CA HIS A 39 1.99 22.64 7.89
C HIS A 39 1.10 23.66 8.60
N VAL A 40 1.65 24.28 9.65
CA VAL A 40 0.90 25.24 10.49
C VAL A 40 0.33 26.45 9.73
N ALA A 41 0.99 26.86 8.64
CA ALA A 41 0.54 27.97 7.81
C ALA A 41 -0.61 27.62 6.86
N ASP A 42 -1.04 26.35 6.78
CA ASP A 42 -2.09 25.91 5.85
C ASP A 42 -3.51 26.38 6.24
N SER A 43 -3.67 27.08 7.37
CA SER A 43 -4.95 27.66 7.79
C SER A 43 -6.11 26.64 7.70
N MET A 44 -7.11 26.94 6.87
CA MET A 44 -8.27 26.09 6.63
C MET A 44 -7.94 24.78 5.91
N ASN A 45 -6.77 24.68 5.28
CA ASN A 45 -6.27 23.45 4.64
C ASN A 45 -5.35 22.63 5.55
N ASN A 46 -5.23 23.01 6.83
CA ASN A 46 -4.42 22.27 7.78
C ASN A 46 -4.89 20.81 7.91
N TRP A 47 -3.97 19.90 8.20
CA TRP A 47 -4.23 18.47 8.28
C TRP A 47 -5.39 18.10 9.21
N LYS A 48 -5.51 18.76 10.34
CA LYS A 48 -6.61 18.51 11.30
C LYS A 48 -8.01 18.59 10.70
N TYR A 49 -8.19 19.33 9.61
CA TYR A 49 -9.47 19.46 8.91
C TYR A 49 -9.60 18.51 7.71
N ARG A 50 -8.48 17.91 7.25
CA ARG A 50 -8.43 17.07 6.06
C ARG A 50 -8.31 15.57 6.35
N LYS A 51 -7.85 15.20 7.54
CA LYS A 51 -7.49 13.82 7.88
C LYS A 51 -8.61 12.81 7.69
N ASP A 52 -9.83 13.19 8.07
CA ASP A 52 -10.99 12.31 7.93
C ASP A 52 -11.38 12.17 6.44
N ASN A 53 -11.35 13.24 5.66
CA ASN A 53 -11.61 13.19 4.23
C ASN A 53 -10.55 12.38 3.48
N ALA A 54 -9.27 12.52 3.84
CA ALA A 54 -8.18 11.75 3.24
C ALA A 54 -8.36 10.23 3.49
N ALA A 55 -8.67 9.86 4.72
CA ALA A 55 -8.95 8.46 5.06
C ALA A 55 -10.21 7.93 4.37
N GLN A 56 -11.29 8.72 4.34
CA GLN A 56 -12.54 8.34 3.66
C GLN A 56 -12.35 8.16 2.15
N MET A 57 -11.52 8.98 1.51
CA MET A 57 -11.21 8.83 0.10
C MET A 57 -10.49 7.49 -0.16
N ILE A 58 -9.49 7.15 0.65
CA ILE A 58 -8.81 5.86 0.55
C ILE A 58 -9.80 4.71 0.81
N ALA A 59 -10.64 4.83 1.83
CA ALA A 59 -11.65 3.82 2.14
C ALA A 59 -12.70 3.66 1.03
N TYR A 60 -13.10 4.75 0.36
CA TYR A 60 -14.07 4.74 -0.73
C TYR A 60 -13.55 4.02 -1.98
N TYR A 61 -12.34 4.37 -2.43
CA TYR A 61 -11.73 3.70 -3.58
C TYR A 61 -11.19 2.31 -3.23
N ALA A 62 -10.96 2.06 -1.95
CA ALA A 62 -10.50 0.79 -1.41
C ALA A 62 -9.36 0.13 -2.23
N PRO A 63 -8.30 0.88 -2.61
CA PRO A 63 -7.21 0.30 -3.39
C PRO A 63 -6.51 -0.79 -2.58
N ASP A 64 -5.84 -1.70 -3.26
CA ASP A 64 -5.10 -2.77 -2.63
C ASP A 64 -3.79 -2.29 -2.02
N ILE A 65 -3.17 -1.33 -2.70
CA ILE A 65 -1.90 -0.69 -2.30
C ILE A 65 -2.04 0.82 -2.48
N VAL A 66 -1.58 1.59 -1.49
CA VAL A 66 -1.52 3.07 -1.55
C VAL A 66 -0.10 3.52 -1.29
N GLY A 67 0.54 4.13 -2.29
CA GLY A 67 1.80 4.86 -2.11
C GLY A 67 1.50 6.32 -1.80
N MET A 68 1.96 6.82 -0.65
CA MET A 68 1.68 8.19 -0.22
C MET A 68 2.96 9.02 -0.11
N GLN A 69 2.87 10.29 -0.44
CA GLN A 69 3.95 11.27 -0.37
C GLN A 69 3.59 12.40 0.59
N GLU A 70 4.60 13.10 1.09
CA GLU A 70 4.51 14.22 2.04
C GLU A 70 3.88 13.82 3.39
N VAL A 71 3.95 12.57 3.77
CA VAL A 71 3.40 12.08 5.03
C VAL A 71 4.36 12.44 6.17
N VAL A 72 3.90 13.13 7.21
CA VAL A 72 4.67 13.29 8.45
C VAL A 72 4.10 12.39 9.56
N LYS A 73 4.87 12.19 10.63
CA LYS A 73 4.58 11.18 11.66
C LYS A 73 3.15 11.21 12.22
N ASN A 74 2.63 12.40 12.54
CA ASN A 74 1.26 12.52 13.07
C ASN A 74 0.21 12.14 12.01
N GLN A 75 0.43 12.49 10.72
CA GLN A 75 -0.45 12.09 9.62
C GLN A 75 -0.43 10.57 9.42
N LEU A 76 0.75 9.95 9.49
CA LEU A 76 0.88 8.49 9.44
C LEU A 76 0.07 7.80 10.55
N ASN A 77 0.17 8.31 11.79
CA ASN A 77 -0.56 7.77 12.93
C ASN A 77 -2.08 7.94 12.76
N ASP A 78 -2.53 9.14 12.36
CA ASP A 78 -3.94 9.42 12.09
C ASP A 78 -4.53 8.49 11.01
N LEU A 79 -3.77 8.21 9.94
CA LEU A 79 -4.20 7.31 8.87
C LEU A 79 -4.21 5.84 9.31
N LYS A 80 -3.22 5.40 10.08
CA LYS A 80 -3.20 4.03 10.65
C LYS A 80 -4.42 3.77 11.55
N GLU A 81 -4.80 4.75 12.36
CA GLU A 81 -5.97 4.66 13.23
C GLU A 81 -7.28 4.54 12.43
N ARG A 82 -7.40 5.29 11.31
CA ARG A 82 -8.60 5.37 10.47
C ARG A 82 -8.72 4.28 9.41
N LEU A 83 -7.61 3.63 9.11
CA LEU A 83 -7.50 2.60 8.07
C LEU A 83 -6.93 1.29 8.63
N PRO A 84 -7.59 0.70 9.66
CA PRO A 84 -7.08 -0.48 10.36
C PRO A 84 -6.95 -1.73 9.48
N GLN A 85 -7.61 -1.75 8.31
CA GLN A 85 -7.53 -2.83 7.32
C GLN A 85 -6.24 -2.80 6.49
N TYR A 86 -5.41 -1.74 6.65
CA TYR A 86 -4.13 -1.61 5.96
C TYR A 86 -2.95 -1.76 6.93
N THR A 87 -1.90 -2.42 6.48
CA THR A 87 -0.58 -2.37 7.10
C THR A 87 0.24 -1.26 6.46
N ALA A 88 0.88 -0.42 7.28
CA ALA A 88 1.69 0.71 6.85
C ALA A 88 3.18 0.42 6.93
N LEU A 89 3.92 0.81 5.90
CA LEU A 89 5.38 0.72 5.80
C LEU A 89 5.98 2.11 5.55
N GLY A 90 7.28 2.24 5.82
CA GLY A 90 8.08 3.42 5.54
C GLY A 90 8.64 4.08 6.79
N VAL A 91 9.68 4.87 6.59
CA VAL A 91 10.41 5.62 7.62
C VAL A 91 10.55 7.09 7.22
N GLY A 92 10.86 7.95 8.18
CA GLY A 92 11.10 9.38 7.94
C GLY A 92 12.42 9.63 7.22
N ARG A 93 12.40 10.48 6.20
CA ARG A 93 13.55 10.75 5.31
C ARG A 93 14.74 11.39 5.99
N ALA A 94 14.54 12.05 7.17
CA ALA A 94 15.61 12.79 7.82
C ALA A 94 16.51 11.93 8.71
N ASP A 95 16.00 10.82 9.24
CA ASP A 95 16.77 9.97 10.18
C ASP A 95 16.60 8.45 9.96
N GLY A 96 15.85 8.06 8.96
CA GLY A 96 15.52 6.65 8.72
C GLY A 96 14.65 6.03 9.82
N LYS A 97 13.96 6.87 10.60
CA LYS A 97 13.07 6.44 11.70
C LYS A 97 11.76 7.22 11.68
N GLU A 98 11.70 8.35 12.37
CA GLU A 98 10.44 9.08 12.57
C GLU A 98 10.46 10.53 12.08
N LYS A 99 11.63 11.10 11.75
CA LYS A 99 11.76 12.50 11.40
C LYS A 99 11.67 12.75 9.90
N GLY A 100 11.02 13.85 9.56
CA GLY A 100 10.82 14.28 8.18
C GLY A 100 9.63 13.62 7.52
N GLU A 101 9.51 13.83 6.21
CA GLU A 101 8.45 13.24 5.41
C GLU A 101 8.74 11.78 5.08
N TYR A 102 7.69 10.99 5.00
CA TYR A 102 7.69 9.59 4.58
C TYR A 102 7.21 9.49 3.12
N CYS A 103 7.74 8.54 2.38
CA CYS A 103 7.07 7.95 1.23
C CYS A 103 6.41 6.66 1.71
N SER A 104 5.32 6.76 2.46
CA SER A 104 4.71 5.59 3.10
C SER A 104 3.91 4.76 2.11
N LEU A 105 3.94 3.45 2.32
CA LEU A 105 3.16 2.48 1.57
C LEU A 105 2.17 1.79 2.51
N PHE A 106 0.90 1.76 2.12
CA PHE A 106 -0.16 1.02 2.80
C PHE A 106 -0.63 -0.10 1.90
N TYR A 107 -0.82 -1.30 2.44
CA TYR A 107 -1.38 -2.43 1.71
C TYR A 107 -2.47 -3.14 2.52
N LYS A 108 -3.48 -3.69 1.85
CA LYS A 108 -4.54 -4.48 2.51
C LYS A 108 -3.97 -5.73 3.16
N THR A 109 -4.05 -5.81 4.48
CA THR A 109 -3.51 -6.90 5.28
C THR A 109 -4.15 -8.26 4.94
N GLU A 110 -5.43 -8.26 4.57
CA GLU A 110 -6.16 -9.49 4.22
C GLU A 110 -5.76 -10.08 2.85
N ARG A 111 -5.18 -9.24 1.96
CA ARG A 111 -4.86 -9.64 0.59
C ARG A 111 -3.39 -9.94 0.34
N PHE A 112 -2.51 -9.38 1.17
CA PHE A 112 -1.07 -9.43 0.93
C PHE A 112 -0.30 -9.84 2.18
N GLU A 113 0.69 -10.67 1.99
CA GLU A 113 1.71 -10.99 2.96
C GLU A 113 2.99 -10.24 2.63
N LEU A 114 3.58 -9.56 3.62
CA LEU A 114 4.85 -8.86 3.46
C LEU A 114 6.01 -9.85 3.47
N LEU A 115 6.63 -10.07 2.32
CA LEU A 115 7.80 -10.96 2.21
C LEU A 115 9.11 -10.22 2.51
N LYS A 116 9.21 -8.94 2.11
CA LYS A 116 10.40 -8.12 2.31
C LYS A 116 10.04 -6.65 2.25
N ASN A 117 10.70 -5.83 3.07
CA ASN A 117 10.65 -4.38 3.05
C ASN A 117 12.05 -3.78 3.01
N GLY A 118 12.15 -2.56 2.49
CA GLY A 118 13.37 -1.77 2.50
C GLY A 118 13.07 -0.31 2.27
N ASP A 119 13.89 0.56 2.91
CA ASP A 119 13.82 2.00 2.75
C ASP A 119 15.19 2.48 2.28
N PHE A 120 15.21 3.36 1.27
CA PHE A 120 16.44 3.82 0.61
C PHE A 120 16.46 5.34 0.51
N GLY A 121 17.62 5.94 0.83
CA GLY A 121 17.89 7.33 0.48
C GLY A 121 18.15 7.47 -1.02
N LEU A 122 17.50 8.44 -1.68
CA LEU A 122 17.83 8.78 -3.08
C LEU A 122 19.05 9.68 -3.11
N SER A 123 20.22 9.05 -3.05
CA SER A 123 21.53 9.68 -3.03
C SER A 123 22.60 8.72 -3.58
N GLU A 124 23.85 9.18 -3.67
CA GLU A 124 25.02 8.37 -4.03
C GLU A 124 25.28 7.24 -3.01
N THR A 125 24.67 7.34 -1.82
CA THR A 125 24.76 6.34 -0.74
C THR A 125 23.37 5.91 -0.29
N PRO A 126 22.66 5.05 -1.06
CA PRO A 126 21.26 4.70 -0.79
C PRO A 126 20.99 4.12 0.60
N ASP A 127 21.94 3.36 1.13
CA ASP A 127 21.84 2.75 2.47
C ASP A 127 22.01 3.76 3.63
N SER A 128 22.29 5.04 3.30
CA SER A 128 22.48 6.11 4.28
C SER A 128 21.32 7.12 4.20
N ILE A 129 20.20 6.80 4.81
CA ILE A 129 19.04 7.70 4.89
C ILE A 129 19.42 8.98 5.67
N GLY A 130 18.82 10.11 5.31
CA GLY A 130 19.09 11.41 5.93
C GLY A 130 20.21 12.20 5.24
N LYS A 131 20.64 11.76 4.07
CA LYS A 131 21.60 12.47 3.24
C LYS A 131 20.94 13.02 1.98
N LYS A 132 21.34 14.23 1.60
CA LYS A 132 21.04 14.79 0.29
C LYS A 132 21.90 14.11 -0.75
N GLY A 133 21.31 13.76 -1.89
CA GLY A 133 22.04 13.24 -3.02
C GLY A 133 22.01 14.19 -4.20
N TRP A 134 23.01 14.12 -5.04
CA TRP A 134 23.17 14.88 -6.28
C TRP A 134 22.96 16.39 -6.02
N ASP A 135 22.01 17.03 -6.70
CA ASP A 135 21.64 18.44 -6.56
C ASP A 135 20.30 18.64 -5.82
N ALA A 136 19.82 17.64 -5.10
CA ALA A 136 18.53 17.70 -4.40
C ALA A 136 18.51 18.80 -3.32
N ALA A 137 17.43 19.59 -3.29
CA ALA A 137 17.24 20.63 -2.29
C ALA A 137 17.09 20.07 -0.87
N CYS A 138 16.60 18.85 -0.72
CA CYS A 138 16.42 18.16 0.56
C CYS A 138 16.64 16.65 0.37
N GLU A 139 16.71 15.93 1.48
CA GLU A 139 16.76 14.47 1.51
C GLU A 139 15.55 13.87 0.75
N ARG A 140 15.78 12.80 0.03
CA ARG A 140 14.74 12.05 -0.68
C ARG A 140 14.78 10.59 -0.24
N ILE A 141 13.62 9.98 -0.12
CA ILE A 141 13.46 8.59 0.32
C ILE A 141 12.48 7.85 -0.57
N VAL A 142 12.67 6.55 -0.66
CA VAL A 142 11.70 5.59 -1.21
C VAL A 142 11.56 4.41 -0.25
N THR A 143 10.35 3.92 -0.11
CA THR A 143 9.99 2.69 0.58
C THR A 143 9.55 1.65 -0.42
#